data_5979826dace7b531607927d9e022852f
#
_entry.id   5979826dace7b531607927d9e022852f
#
_cell.length_a   1.000
_cell.length_b   1.000
_cell.length_c   1.000
_cell.angle_alpha   90.00
_cell.angle_beta   90.00
_cell.angle_gamma   90.00
#
_symmetry.space_group_name_H-M   'P 1'
#
loop_
_entity.id
_entity.type
_entity.pdbx_description
1 polymer ?
#
loop_
_entity_poly.entity_id
_entity_poly.type
_entity_poly.pdbx_seq_one_letter_code
_entity_poly.pdbx_strand_id
1 'polypeptide(L)'
;SGAGGGGGGFITSLSGGSGGGSSSETAASLQPSTNYTITVGAGGAGAVYNTSGAIGASGQESSFNSLISKGGGGAKSYGGGGQSSGANNNKASGGGGSFLTSIDSLSSNPGTGTSASRGYGGGLGSTGSTNGAPYCGGGGGAGGAGGNGGGGSAGGAGGAGKESVITGVSTFFAGGGGYQSATGGGAIAPTSAGNGNSGTSGTGGGGSGANHSYSVGYGGG
;
A
#
# COMPACT_ATOMS: atom_id res chain seq x y z
N SER A 1 14.44 4.01 8.53
CA SER A 1 13.61 2.91 8.01
C SER A 1 12.22 3.43 7.67
N GLY A 2 11.61 2.92 6.62
CA GLY A 2 10.29 3.32 6.16
C GLY A 2 9.37 2.12 6.04
N ALA A 3 8.09 2.30 6.30
CA ALA A 3 7.07 1.27 6.16
C ALA A 3 6.71 1.03 4.69
N GLY A 4 6.02 -0.05 4.38
CA GLY A 4 5.53 -0.35 3.03
C GLY A 4 4.35 0.53 2.62
N GLY A 5 4.34 0.97 1.36
CA GLY A 5 3.23 1.73 0.77
C GLY A 5 2.00 0.85 0.52
N GLY A 6 0.81 1.44 0.58
CA GLY A 6 -0.44 0.76 0.25
C GLY A 6 -0.63 0.58 -1.25
N GLY A 7 -1.27 -0.51 -1.64
CA GLY A 7 -1.70 -0.74 -3.03
C GLY A 7 -2.90 0.14 -3.41
N GLY A 8 -3.10 0.33 -4.70
CA GLY A 8 -4.28 1.00 -5.25
C GLY A 8 -5.57 0.22 -5.01
N GLY A 9 -6.70 0.81 -5.36
CA GLY A 9 -7.98 0.13 -5.35
C GLY A 9 -8.14 -0.82 -6.53
N PHE A 10 -8.95 -1.83 -6.36
CA PHE A 10 -9.30 -2.75 -7.42
C PHE A 10 -10.83 -2.80 -7.58
N ILE A 11 -11.32 -2.49 -8.76
CA ILE A 11 -12.74 -2.48 -9.12
C ILE A 11 -12.97 -3.47 -10.26
N THR A 12 -13.96 -4.33 -10.13
CA THR A 12 -14.32 -5.28 -11.18
C THR A 12 -15.82 -5.57 -11.19
N SER A 13 -16.36 -5.86 -12.36
CA SER A 13 -17.70 -6.44 -12.53
C SER A 13 -17.67 -7.97 -12.64
N LEU A 14 -16.48 -8.58 -12.71
CA LEU A 14 -16.35 -10.04 -12.75
C LEU A 14 -16.66 -10.67 -11.39
N SER A 15 -16.98 -11.95 -11.40
CA SER A 15 -17.12 -12.75 -10.17
C SER A 15 -15.83 -12.71 -9.34
N GLY A 16 -15.96 -12.79 -8.02
CA GLY A 16 -14.81 -12.72 -7.09
C GLY A 16 -14.72 -11.41 -6.32
N GLY A 17 -15.49 -10.41 -6.68
CA GLY A 17 -15.62 -9.14 -5.95
C GLY A 17 -14.47 -8.15 -6.17
N SER A 18 -14.75 -6.90 -5.89
CA SER A 18 -13.78 -5.80 -5.87
C SER A 18 -12.86 -5.88 -4.64
N GLY A 19 -11.84 -5.03 -4.57
CA GLY A 19 -10.91 -4.97 -3.45
C GLY A 19 -11.58 -4.55 -2.13
N GLY A 20 -10.89 -4.74 -1.00
CA GLY A 20 -11.38 -4.41 0.33
C GLY A 20 -12.54 -5.30 0.82
N GLY A 21 -12.71 -6.49 0.24
CA GLY A 21 -13.83 -7.38 0.57
C GLY A 21 -15.17 -6.93 0.00
N SER A 22 -15.18 -5.97 -0.95
CA SER A 22 -16.41 -5.49 -1.59
C SER A 22 -16.96 -6.47 -2.62
N SER A 23 -18.27 -6.42 -2.85
CA SER A 23 -18.90 -7.10 -3.97
C SER A 23 -18.39 -6.57 -5.32
N SER A 24 -18.64 -7.32 -6.38
CA SER A 24 -18.42 -6.85 -7.74
C SER A 24 -19.32 -5.65 -8.05
N GLU A 25 -18.82 -4.75 -8.89
CA GLU A 25 -19.60 -3.62 -9.39
C GLU A 25 -20.56 -4.05 -10.50
N THR A 26 -21.57 -3.25 -10.72
CA THR A 26 -22.39 -3.39 -11.93
C THR A 26 -21.53 -3.09 -13.16
N ALA A 27 -21.61 -3.94 -14.17
CA ALA A 27 -20.90 -3.71 -15.42
C ALA A 27 -21.33 -2.37 -16.05
N ALA A 28 -20.35 -1.60 -16.53
CA ALA A 28 -20.64 -0.34 -17.20
C ALA A 28 -21.41 -0.59 -18.51
N SER A 29 -22.51 0.13 -18.70
CA SER A 29 -23.22 0.13 -19.98
C SER A 29 -22.59 1.17 -20.90
N LEU A 30 -22.03 0.70 -21.99
CA LEU A 30 -21.34 1.54 -22.96
C LEU A 30 -22.16 1.64 -24.25
N GLN A 31 -22.21 2.82 -24.84
CA GLN A 31 -22.90 3.06 -26.10
C GLN A 31 -21.90 3.01 -27.27
N PRO A 32 -22.27 2.40 -28.41
CA PRO A 32 -21.44 2.45 -29.60
C PRO A 32 -21.18 3.89 -30.06
N SER A 33 -20.04 4.12 -30.67
CA SER A 33 -19.64 5.43 -31.23
C SER A 33 -19.61 6.59 -30.21
N THR A 34 -19.45 6.26 -28.91
CA THR A 34 -19.31 7.24 -27.82
C THR A 34 -17.88 7.20 -27.28
N ASN A 35 -17.28 8.38 -27.12
CA ASN A 35 -15.96 8.51 -26.53
C ASN A 35 -16.06 8.47 -24.99
N TYR A 36 -15.27 7.60 -24.36
CA TYR A 36 -15.16 7.50 -22.91
C TYR A 36 -13.76 7.89 -22.48
N THR A 37 -13.67 8.80 -21.52
CA THR A 37 -12.38 9.20 -20.96
C THR A 37 -11.88 8.14 -19.98
N ILE A 38 -10.63 7.72 -20.16
CA ILE A 38 -9.89 6.89 -19.23
C ILE A 38 -8.77 7.73 -18.65
N THR A 39 -8.69 7.81 -17.34
CA THR A 39 -7.57 8.43 -16.63
C THR A 39 -6.81 7.37 -15.86
N VAL A 40 -5.51 7.30 -16.05
CA VAL A 40 -4.63 6.43 -15.28
C VAL A 40 -3.87 7.30 -14.26
N GLY A 41 -4.12 7.06 -12.98
CA GLY A 41 -3.47 7.79 -11.90
C GLY A 41 -1.98 7.45 -11.79
N ALA A 42 -1.17 8.45 -11.49
CA ALA A 42 0.25 8.23 -11.20
C ALA A 42 0.45 7.57 -9.83
N GLY A 43 1.50 6.79 -9.69
CA GLY A 43 1.94 6.27 -8.40
C GLY A 43 2.40 7.39 -7.45
N GLY A 44 2.32 7.13 -6.15
CA GLY A 44 2.78 8.07 -5.13
C GLY A 44 4.31 8.06 -5.00
N ALA A 45 4.92 9.23 -4.82
CA ALA A 45 6.35 9.32 -4.53
C ALA A 45 6.67 8.78 -3.12
N GLY A 46 7.81 8.11 -2.97
CA GLY A 46 8.30 7.67 -1.67
C GLY A 46 8.64 8.84 -0.73
N ALA A 47 8.67 8.55 0.56
CA ALA A 47 9.10 9.53 1.56
C ALA A 47 10.59 9.90 1.38
N VAL A 48 10.93 11.15 1.60
CA VAL A 48 12.32 11.61 1.54
C VAL A 48 13.10 11.02 2.71
N TYR A 49 14.27 10.45 2.40
CA TYR A 49 15.19 9.92 3.40
C TYR A 49 15.70 11.01 4.35
N ASN A 50 15.96 10.60 5.59
CA ASN A 50 16.52 11.46 6.65
C ASN A 50 15.67 12.68 7.04
N THR A 51 14.41 12.74 6.63
CA THR A 51 13.46 13.73 7.12
C THR A 51 12.56 13.05 8.16
N SER A 52 12.75 13.44 9.43
CA SER A 52 11.95 12.92 10.54
C SER A 52 10.46 13.17 10.28
N GLY A 53 9.67 12.11 10.35
CA GLY A 53 8.22 12.20 10.15
C GLY A 53 7.76 12.39 8.70
N ALA A 54 8.63 12.34 7.71
CA ALA A 54 8.23 12.43 6.30
C ALA A 54 7.27 11.30 5.94
N ILE A 55 6.24 11.64 5.19
CA ILE A 55 5.22 10.71 4.68
C ILE A 55 5.38 10.64 3.16
N GLY A 56 5.40 9.44 2.60
CA GLY A 56 5.32 9.25 1.15
C GLY A 56 3.99 9.78 0.61
N ALA A 57 4.03 10.29 -0.62
CA ALA A 57 2.82 10.73 -1.28
C ALA A 57 1.89 9.54 -1.55
N SER A 58 0.60 9.78 -1.52
CA SER A 58 -0.38 8.78 -1.97
C SER A 58 -0.46 8.77 -3.49
N GLY A 59 -0.78 7.62 -4.07
CA GLY A 59 -1.10 7.50 -5.49
C GLY A 59 -2.33 8.31 -5.87
N GLN A 60 -2.42 8.67 -7.15
CA GLN A 60 -3.55 9.37 -7.73
C GLN A 60 -4.68 8.41 -8.08
N GLU A 61 -5.85 8.95 -8.33
CA GLU A 61 -7.03 8.19 -8.73
C GLU A 61 -6.97 7.80 -10.21
N SER A 62 -7.39 6.58 -10.51
CA SER A 62 -7.71 6.16 -11.88
C SER A 62 -9.21 6.19 -12.09
N SER A 63 -9.67 6.56 -13.26
CA SER A 63 -11.10 6.63 -13.55
C SER A 63 -11.44 6.14 -14.94
N PHE A 64 -12.63 5.57 -15.05
CA PHE A 64 -13.27 5.22 -16.30
C PHE A 64 -14.77 5.55 -16.20
N ASN A 65 -15.24 6.47 -17.04
CA ASN A 65 -16.61 6.97 -16.94
C ASN A 65 -16.86 7.53 -15.50
N SER A 66 -17.90 7.07 -14.82
CA SER A 66 -18.21 7.43 -13.42
C SER A 66 -17.51 6.57 -12.36
N LEU A 67 -16.79 5.52 -12.79
CA LEU A 67 -16.09 4.62 -11.89
C LEU A 67 -14.74 5.23 -11.52
N ILE A 68 -14.47 5.31 -10.21
CA ILE A 68 -13.22 5.86 -9.68
C ILE A 68 -12.55 4.82 -8.79
N SER A 69 -11.33 4.45 -9.12
CA SER A 69 -10.44 3.66 -8.28
C SER A 69 -9.42 4.57 -7.60
N LYS A 70 -9.38 4.52 -6.29
CA LYS A 70 -8.49 5.35 -5.48
C LYS A 70 -7.05 4.84 -5.52
N GLY A 71 -6.08 5.75 -5.46
CA GLY A 71 -4.68 5.38 -5.30
C GLY A 71 -4.36 4.85 -3.91
N GLY A 72 -3.25 4.14 -3.76
CA GLY A 72 -2.76 3.64 -2.49
C GLY A 72 -2.25 4.73 -1.55
N GLY A 73 -2.29 4.49 -0.25
CA GLY A 73 -1.78 5.41 0.76
C GLY A 73 -0.26 5.37 0.87
N GLY A 74 0.37 6.54 1.03
CA GLY A 74 1.79 6.64 1.34
C GLY A 74 2.12 6.10 2.74
N ALA A 75 3.32 5.60 2.93
CA ALA A 75 3.83 5.15 4.21
C ALA A 75 4.73 6.19 4.87
N LYS A 76 4.92 6.08 6.18
CA LYS A 76 5.74 7.01 6.96
C LYS A 76 7.20 6.55 7.04
N SER A 77 8.15 7.46 6.94
CA SER A 77 9.55 7.24 7.25
C SER A 77 9.82 7.35 8.75
N TYR A 78 11.02 6.93 9.18
CA TYR A 78 11.48 6.96 10.55
C TYR A 78 11.47 8.35 11.20
N GLY A 79 11.20 8.39 12.48
CA GLY A 79 11.51 9.47 13.39
C GLY A 79 10.43 10.55 13.56
N GLY A 80 10.04 10.78 14.79
CA GLY A 80 9.20 11.88 15.23
C GLY A 80 7.76 11.52 15.56
N GLY A 81 7.33 11.91 16.75
CA GLY A 81 6.02 11.62 17.32
C GLY A 81 4.84 12.03 16.45
N GLY A 82 3.85 11.20 16.46
CA GLY A 82 2.48 11.61 16.41
C GLY A 82 1.84 12.00 15.09
N GLN A 83 2.01 11.24 14.01
CA GLN A 83 1.00 11.26 12.95
C GLN A 83 0.91 9.86 12.35
N SER A 84 -0.29 9.30 12.31
CA SER A 84 -0.56 8.04 11.66
C SER A 84 -0.11 8.08 10.21
N SER A 85 0.77 7.19 9.82
CA SER A 85 1.18 7.01 8.44
C SER A 85 -0.05 6.69 7.60
N GLY A 86 -0.38 7.56 6.68
CA GLY A 86 -1.44 7.29 5.72
C GLY A 86 -2.87 7.50 6.23
N ALA A 87 -3.10 8.40 7.17
CA ALA A 87 -4.43 8.85 7.59
C ALA A 87 -5.14 9.69 6.51
N ASN A 88 -5.07 9.26 5.28
CA ASN A 88 -5.96 9.78 4.25
C ASN A 88 -7.10 8.78 4.06
N ASN A 89 -8.18 9.00 4.80
CA ASN A 89 -9.42 8.22 4.75
C ASN A 89 -10.05 8.09 3.34
N ASN A 90 -9.41 8.59 2.32
CA ASN A 90 -9.87 8.59 0.93
C ASN A 90 -8.91 7.84 -0.02
N LYS A 91 -8.13 6.89 0.49
CA LYS A 91 -7.23 6.05 -0.31
C LYS A 91 -7.71 4.60 -0.30
N ALA A 92 -7.30 3.85 -1.33
CA ALA A 92 -7.75 2.48 -1.48
C ALA A 92 -7.21 1.59 -0.35
N SER A 93 -5.91 1.45 -0.27
CA SER A 93 -5.25 0.69 0.79
C SER A 93 -4.35 1.59 1.62
N GLY A 94 -4.26 1.32 2.91
CA GLY A 94 -3.45 2.09 3.84
C GLY A 94 -1.96 1.76 3.74
N GLY A 95 -1.09 2.75 3.93
CA GLY A 95 0.34 2.51 4.14
C GLY A 95 0.62 1.85 5.49
N GLY A 96 1.75 1.15 5.62
CA GLY A 96 2.17 0.54 6.88
C GLY A 96 2.58 1.57 7.93
N GLY A 97 2.46 1.19 9.20
CA GLY A 97 2.90 1.98 10.34
C GLY A 97 4.42 1.99 10.50
N SER A 98 4.98 3.14 10.83
CA SER A 98 6.40 3.25 11.18
C SER A 98 6.66 2.82 12.61
N PHE A 99 7.91 2.57 12.92
CA PHE A 99 8.37 2.22 14.25
C PHE A 99 8.68 3.45 15.11
N LEU A 100 8.61 3.32 16.43
CA LEU A 100 8.99 4.33 17.41
C LEU A 100 10.12 3.89 18.32
N THR A 101 10.99 4.86 18.66
CA THR A 101 12.03 4.71 19.67
C THR A 101 11.54 4.93 21.10
N SER A 102 10.36 5.49 21.30
CA SER A 102 9.74 5.72 22.59
C SER A 102 8.33 5.17 22.67
N ILE A 103 7.91 4.84 23.88
CA ILE A 103 6.64 4.21 24.26
C ILE A 103 5.36 5.02 23.93
N ASP A 104 5.45 6.04 23.11
CA ASP A 104 4.29 6.76 22.63
C ASP A 104 3.55 5.94 21.59
N SER A 105 2.46 5.35 22.02
CA SER A 105 1.61 4.39 21.28
C SER A 105 0.93 4.93 20.02
N LEU A 106 1.15 6.18 19.62
CA LEU A 106 0.39 6.84 18.57
C LEU A 106 1.02 6.80 17.18
N SER A 107 2.28 6.41 17.02
CA SER A 107 2.95 6.46 15.73
C SER A 107 3.12 5.10 15.05
N SER A 108 2.77 4.01 15.71
CA SER A 108 2.73 2.67 15.11
C SER A 108 1.49 2.46 14.22
N ASN A 109 0.54 3.40 14.21
CA ASN A 109 -0.72 3.21 13.50
C ASN A 109 -0.54 3.21 11.98
N PRO A 110 -1.05 2.18 11.30
CA PRO A 110 -1.08 2.12 9.86
C PRO A 110 -2.19 3.02 9.29
N GLY A 111 -2.11 3.29 8.01
CA GLY A 111 -3.22 3.84 7.25
C GLY A 111 -4.38 2.85 7.18
N THR A 112 -5.59 3.35 7.27
CA THR A 112 -6.80 2.52 7.15
C THR A 112 -7.18 2.32 5.69
N GLY A 113 -7.61 1.12 5.34
CA GLY A 113 -8.35 0.81 4.13
C GLY A 113 -9.75 0.38 4.51
N THR A 114 -10.72 0.60 3.65
CA THR A 114 -12.11 0.18 3.87
C THR A 114 -12.66 -0.51 2.63
N SER A 115 -13.72 -1.28 2.79
CA SER A 115 -14.43 -1.87 1.64
C SER A 115 -14.93 -0.79 0.67
N ALA A 116 -15.38 0.36 1.17
CA ALA A 116 -15.78 1.49 0.33
C ALA A 116 -14.63 2.09 -0.48
N SER A 117 -13.39 1.98 -0.01
CA SER A 117 -12.18 2.43 -0.73
C SER A 117 -11.55 1.37 -1.61
N ARG A 118 -12.08 0.15 -1.63
CA ARG A 118 -11.61 -0.98 -2.45
C ARG A 118 -10.22 -1.50 -2.08
N GLY A 119 -9.83 -1.39 -0.80
CA GLY A 119 -8.55 -1.88 -0.29
C GLY A 119 -8.56 -2.07 1.22
N TYR A 120 -7.51 -2.69 1.74
CA TYR A 120 -7.34 -2.98 3.17
C TYR A 120 -6.32 -2.06 3.83
N GLY A 121 -6.34 -2.00 5.15
CA GLY A 121 -5.37 -1.25 5.95
C GLY A 121 -3.97 -1.83 5.90
N GLY A 122 -2.97 -1.01 6.18
CA GLY A 122 -1.61 -1.45 6.43
C GLY A 122 -1.46 -2.12 7.80
N GLY A 123 -0.29 -2.71 8.06
CA GLY A 123 0.06 -3.28 9.35
C GLY A 123 0.67 -2.26 10.32
N LEU A 124 0.58 -2.54 11.60
CA LEU A 124 1.21 -1.75 12.67
C LEU A 124 2.74 -1.82 12.59
N GLY A 125 3.42 -0.76 12.97
CA GLY A 125 4.83 -0.81 13.31
C GLY A 125 5.06 -1.41 14.71
N SER A 126 6.26 -1.92 15.00
CA SER A 126 6.58 -2.43 16.33
C SER A 126 6.82 -1.29 17.32
N THR A 127 6.36 -1.48 18.56
CA THR A 127 6.68 -0.62 19.70
C THR A 127 7.78 -1.29 20.51
N GLY A 128 8.94 -0.65 20.60
CA GLY A 128 10.04 -1.15 21.42
C GLY A 128 10.99 -2.11 20.70
N SER A 129 12.27 -1.83 20.85
CA SER A 129 13.36 -2.66 20.36
C SER A 129 14.05 -3.28 21.56
N THR A 130 13.95 -4.59 21.72
CA THR A 130 14.81 -5.32 22.66
C THR A 130 16.22 -5.57 22.10
N ASN A 131 16.44 -5.32 20.77
CA ASN A 131 17.73 -5.54 20.11
C ASN A 131 18.06 -4.49 19.02
N GLY A 132 17.58 -3.26 19.13
CA GLY A 132 18.04 -2.14 18.29
C GLY A 132 17.53 -2.10 16.85
N ALA A 133 16.75 -3.06 16.40
CA ALA A 133 16.22 -3.07 15.04
C ALA A 133 14.74 -2.71 15.01
N PRO A 134 14.40 -1.57 14.40
CA PRO A 134 13.02 -1.12 14.26
C PRO A 134 12.31 -1.86 13.11
N TYR A 135 11.16 -2.43 13.39
CA TYR A 135 10.35 -3.12 12.39
C TYR A 135 9.08 -2.35 12.08
N CYS A 136 8.96 -1.92 10.83
CA CYS A 136 7.76 -1.25 10.34
C CYS A 136 6.75 -2.26 9.78
N GLY A 137 5.49 -1.84 9.74
CA GLY A 137 4.41 -2.61 9.12
C GLY A 137 4.47 -2.58 7.60
N GLY A 138 3.87 -3.57 6.95
CA GLY A 138 3.63 -3.60 5.52
C GLY A 138 2.40 -2.78 5.16
N GLY A 139 2.35 -2.30 3.91
CA GLY A 139 1.16 -1.64 3.35
C GLY A 139 0.05 -2.65 3.06
N GLY A 140 -1.21 -2.19 3.12
CA GLY A 140 -2.37 -2.99 2.70
C GLY A 140 -2.44 -3.16 1.20
N GLY A 141 -3.10 -4.20 0.74
CA GLY A 141 -3.41 -4.46 -0.66
C GLY A 141 -4.91 -4.48 -0.92
N ALA A 142 -5.32 -4.64 -2.17
CA ALA A 142 -6.73 -4.76 -2.53
C ALA A 142 -7.34 -6.10 -2.09
N GLY A 143 -6.54 -7.15 -1.92
CA GLY A 143 -6.97 -8.50 -1.52
C GLY A 143 -6.76 -8.81 -0.05
N GLY A 144 -5.94 -8.06 0.69
CA GLY A 144 -5.65 -8.33 2.09
C GLY A 144 -4.94 -7.19 2.82
N ALA A 145 -5.00 -7.22 4.14
CA ALA A 145 -4.33 -6.26 5.00
C ALA A 145 -2.81 -6.48 5.04
N GLY A 146 -2.07 -5.41 5.32
CA GLY A 146 -0.64 -5.50 5.56
C GLY A 146 -0.34 -6.17 6.90
N GLY A 147 0.79 -6.88 6.96
CA GLY A 147 1.30 -7.52 8.16
C GLY A 147 1.92 -6.52 9.14
N ASN A 148 1.82 -6.82 10.43
CA ASN A 148 2.45 -6.02 11.48
C ASN A 148 3.96 -6.25 11.51
N GLY A 149 4.72 -5.24 11.92
CA GLY A 149 6.12 -5.41 12.28
C GLY A 149 6.23 -6.23 13.55
N GLY A 150 7.01 -7.28 13.51
CA GLY A 150 7.27 -8.19 14.63
C GLY A 150 8.33 -7.70 15.60
N GLY A 151 8.23 -8.12 16.86
CA GLY A 151 9.14 -7.76 17.95
C GLY A 151 10.47 -8.53 17.98
N GLY A 152 10.97 -9.10 16.92
CA GLY A 152 12.12 -9.98 16.99
C GLY A 152 13.09 -9.93 15.82
N SER A 153 12.66 -9.95 14.59
CA SER A 153 13.52 -9.95 13.40
C SER A 153 12.78 -9.84 12.07
N ALA A 154 11.47 -9.63 12.07
CA ALA A 154 10.71 -9.57 10.82
C ALA A 154 9.90 -8.29 10.67
N GLY A 155 10.08 -7.59 9.57
CA GLY A 155 9.19 -6.53 9.15
C GLY A 155 7.83 -7.08 8.69
N GLY A 156 6.83 -6.20 8.61
CA GLY A 156 5.50 -6.56 8.15
C GLY A 156 5.46 -6.87 6.67
N ALA A 157 4.85 -7.99 6.29
CA ALA A 157 4.59 -8.31 4.90
C ALA A 157 3.56 -7.35 4.29
N GLY A 158 3.65 -7.10 3.00
CA GLY A 158 2.64 -6.37 2.26
C GLY A 158 1.34 -7.17 2.16
N GLY A 159 0.21 -6.47 2.15
CA GLY A 159 -1.10 -7.06 1.96
C GLY A 159 -1.29 -7.63 0.55
N ALA A 160 -1.99 -8.73 0.43
CA ALA A 160 -2.23 -9.41 -0.82
C ALA A 160 -2.92 -8.49 -1.85
N GLY A 161 -2.54 -8.66 -3.11
CA GLY A 161 -3.27 -8.09 -4.24
C GLY A 161 -4.59 -8.83 -4.48
N LYS A 162 -5.44 -8.26 -5.30
CA LYS A 162 -6.67 -8.91 -5.75
C LYS A 162 -6.43 -9.65 -7.04
N GLU A 163 -6.84 -10.91 -7.08
CA GLU A 163 -6.74 -11.76 -8.26
C GLU A 163 -7.77 -11.36 -9.32
N SER A 164 -7.36 -11.39 -10.59
CA SER A 164 -8.22 -11.21 -11.75
C SER A 164 -7.74 -12.08 -12.91
N VAL A 165 -8.68 -12.60 -13.66
CA VAL A 165 -8.44 -13.38 -14.87
C VAL A 165 -8.82 -12.63 -16.16
N ILE A 166 -9.04 -11.31 -16.06
CA ILE A 166 -9.50 -10.48 -17.19
C ILE A 166 -8.54 -10.51 -18.39
N THR A 167 -7.26 -10.77 -18.14
CA THR A 167 -6.23 -10.90 -19.19
C THR A 167 -6.11 -12.31 -19.77
N GLY A 168 -6.99 -13.23 -19.37
CA GLY A 168 -6.91 -14.66 -19.73
C GLY A 168 -5.97 -15.48 -18.85
N VAL A 169 -5.19 -14.84 -18.02
CA VAL A 169 -4.26 -15.49 -17.07
C VAL A 169 -4.54 -14.92 -15.68
N SER A 170 -4.51 -15.79 -14.66
CA SER A 170 -4.63 -15.36 -13.26
C SER A 170 -3.49 -14.39 -12.91
N THR A 171 -3.84 -13.16 -12.57
CA THR A 171 -2.90 -12.09 -12.24
C THR A 171 -3.39 -11.36 -11.01
N PHE A 172 -2.46 -11.02 -10.11
CA PHE A 172 -2.77 -10.22 -8.92
C PHE A 172 -2.45 -8.75 -9.16
N PHE A 173 -3.37 -7.87 -8.76
CA PHE A 173 -3.25 -6.42 -8.89
C PHE A 173 -3.34 -5.75 -7.51
N ALA A 174 -2.74 -4.57 -7.39
CA ALA A 174 -2.85 -3.71 -6.23
C ALA A 174 -2.41 -4.35 -4.89
N GLY A 175 -1.32 -5.11 -4.91
CA GLY A 175 -0.69 -5.62 -3.70
C GLY A 175 0.01 -4.53 -2.89
N GLY A 176 0.07 -4.65 -1.58
CA GLY A 176 0.81 -3.74 -0.70
C GLY A 176 2.31 -4.04 -0.67
N GLY A 177 3.14 -3.02 -0.45
CA GLY A 177 4.58 -3.19 -0.27
C GLY A 177 4.94 -3.75 1.11
N GLY A 178 5.90 -4.67 1.19
CA GLY A 178 6.44 -5.16 2.45
C GLY A 178 7.53 -4.26 3.02
N TYR A 179 7.84 -4.41 4.30
CA TYR A 179 8.99 -3.78 4.92
C TYR A 179 10.23 -4.68 4.81
N GLN A 180 11.35 -4.11 4.40
CA GLN A 180 12.68 -4.76 4.37
C GLN A 180 12.59 -6.22 3.85
N SER A 181 13.11 -7.21 4.54
CA SER A 181 13.13 -8.62 4.13
C SER A 181 11.76 -9.32 4.09
N ALA A 182 10.68 -8.62 4.38
CA ALA A 182 9.34 -9.17 4.29
C ALA A 182 8.84 -9.24 2.84
N THR A 183 8.06 -10.26 2.54
CA THR A 183 7.47 -10.44 1.21
C THR A 183 6.44 -9.36 0.91
N GLY A 184 6.44 -8.89 -0.34
CA GLY A 184 5.33 -8.10 -0.86
C GLY A 184 4.07 -8.95 -1.03
N GLY A 185 2.91 -8.31 -1.03
CA GLY A 185 1.61 -8.97 -1.12
C GLY A 185 1.16 -9.24 -2.56
N GLY A 186 1.53 -10.38 -3.09
CA GLY A 186 1.05 -10.82 -4.40
C GLY A 186 2.08 -10.70 -5.53
N ALA A 187 1.78 -11.27 -6.69
CA ALA A 187 2.72 -11.47 -7.79
C ALA A 187 3.28 -10.18 -8.41
N ILE A 188 2.71 -9.03 -8.09
CA ILE A 188 3.05 -7.75 -8.72
C ILE A 188 3.51 -6.70 -7.69
N ALA A 189 3.45 -6.99 -6.40
CA ALA A 189 4.17 -6.20 -5.41
C ALA A 189 5.65 -6.62 -5.42
N PRO A 190 6.60 -5.68 -5.30
CA PRO A 190 8.00 -6.05 -5.31
C PRO A 190 8.29 -7.05 -4.19
N THR A 191 8.78 -8.22 -4.58
CA THR A 191 9.12 -9.32 -3.66
C THR A 191 10.48 -9.12 -3.00
N SER A 192 11.22 -8.10 -3.39
CA SER A 192 12.59 -7.92 -2.91
C SER A 192 12.63 -7.10 -1.64
N ALA A 193 13.00 -7.80 -0.69
CA ALA A 193 13.56 -7.39 0.54
C ALA A 193 14.61 -6.29 0.45
N GLY A 194 14.50 -5.32 1.28
CA GLY A 194 15.65 -4.67 1.87
C GLY A 194 15.96 -3.26 1.42
N ASN A 195 15.61 -2.81 0.23
CA ASN A 195 16.18 -1.57 -0.32
C ASN A 195 15.16 -0.55 -0.84
N GLY A 196 13.89 -0.69 -0.47
CA GLY A 196 12.84 0.23 -0.95
C GLY A 196 12.69 0.17 -2.47
N ASN A 197 11.87 -0.72 -2.98
CA ASN A 197 11.56 -0.82 -4.39
C ASN A 197 10.23 -0.13 -4.70
N SER A 198 10.16 0.54 -5.85
CA SER A 198 8.88 1.06 -6.36
C SER A 198 7.93 -0.09 -6.65
N GLY A 199 6.63 0.16 -6.53
CA GLY A 199 5.62 -0.72 -7.07
C GLY A 199 5.77 -0.88 -8.58
N THR A 200 5.29 -1.99 -9.13
CA THR A 200 5.32 -2.21 -10.58
C THR A 200 4.34 -1.27 -11.26
N SER A 201 4.82 -0.50 -12.23
CA SER A 201 4.01 0.47 -12.97
C SER A 201 2.82 -0.21 -13.68
N GLY A 202 1.66 0.43 -13.66
CA GLY A 202 0.44 -0.05 -14.30
C GLY A 202 -0.29 -1.18 -13.54
N THR A 203 0.20 -1.58 -12.36
CA THR A 203 -0.41 -2.68 -11.58
C THR A 203 -1.11 -2.22 -10.32
N GLY A 204 -0.93 -0.95 -9.95
CA GLY A 204 -1.43 -0.40 -8.69
C GLY A 204 -0.72 -0.94 -7.44
N GLY A 205 0.44 -1.58 -7.60
CA GLY A 205 1.21 -2.11 -6.47
C GLY A 205 1.85 -1.03 -5.60
N GLY A 206 1.88 -1.21 -4.28
CA GLY A 206 2.57 -0.32 -3.35
C GLY A 206 4.08 -0.55 -3.31
N GLY A 207 4.87 0.51 -3.13
CA GLY A 207 6.32 0.41 -2.97
C GLY A 207 6.74 -0.17 -1.62
N SER A 208 7.87 -0.87 -1.56
CA SER A 208 8.41 -1.45 -0.33
C SER A 208 9.10 -0.40 0.56
N GLY A 209 9.12 -0.65 1.85
CA GLY A 209 9.87 0.16 2.79
C GLY A 209 11.37 -0.09 2.72
N ALA A 210 12.18 0.93 3.08
CA ALA A 210 13.63 0.88 3.08
C ALA A 210 14.23 0.75 4.48
N ASN A 211 15.39 0.10 4.57
CA ASN A 211 16.16 0.01 5.80
C ASN A 211 16.85 1.34 6.13
N HIS A 212 17.23 1.52 7.38
CA HIS A 212 17.96 2.67 7.90
C HIS A 212 19.32 2.93 7.22
N SER A 213 19.93 1.90 6.64
CA SER A 213 21.26 2.00 6.01
C SER A 213 21.24 2.45 4.53
N TYR A 214 20.07 2.69 3.94
CA TYR A 214 19.93 3.02 2.52
C TYR A 214 19.16 4.33 2.31
N SER A 215 19.64 5.13 1.37
CA SER A 215 19.36 6.57 1.26
C SER A 215 18.06 6.96 0.54
N VAL A 216 17.21 6.03 0.13
CA VAL A 216 16.03 6.35 -0.69
C VAL A 216 14.77 5.60 -0.25
N GLY A 217 13.67 6.33 -0.13
CA GLY A 217 12.32 5.78 -0.06
C GLY A 217 11.72 5.71 -1.47
N TYR A 218 10.92 4.69 -1.75
CA TYR A 218 10.30 4.49 -3.06
C TYR A 218 8.78 4.53 -2.96
N GLY A 219 8.16 5.08 -3.99
CA GLY A 219 6.72 5.24 -4.11
C GLY A 219 6.01 4.03 -4.71
N GLY A 220 4.68 4.08 -4.68
CA GLY A 220 3.82 3.13 -5.40
C GLY A 220 3.86 3.33 -6.91
N GLY A 221 3.57 2.30 -7.69
CA GLY A 221 3.45 2.31 -9.14
C GLY A 221 2.00 2.31 -9.62
#